data_2949640d8672c97886e6537c9f9d6ab0
#
_entry.id   2949640d8672c97886e6537c9f9d6ab0
#
_cell.length_a   1.000
_cell.length_b   1.000
_cell.length_c   1.000
_cell.angle_alpha   90.00
_cell.angle_beta   90.00
_cell.angle_gamma   90.00
#
_symmetry.space_group_name_H-M   'P 1'
#
loop_
_entity.id
_entity.type
_entity.pdbx_description
1 polymer ?
#
loop_
_entity_poly.entity_id
_entity_poly.type
_entity_poly.pdbx_seq_one_letter_code
_entity_poly.pdbx_strand_id
1 'polypeptide(L)'
;MARPADEVRTLRADRVPPHNLEAEESVLGSMLLSPDAIADVYAILQAGDFYRSANATIFSAIIDRFSKGEPADAITVSEVLKRDGTLERVGGHLYLSDLVERTPTPSAATSYARIVAQAALLRRLINAAADIMELGYSQPTDPEAAADQAEQRIYDVARRDDHEQSAELGFLVDRAMEDLEAAQNRGASLAGVSTGFLDVDNLLS
;
A
#
# COMPACT_ATOMS: atom_id res chain seq x y z
N MET A 1 5.52 41.81 -10.30
CA MET A 1 6.15 40.53 -10.66
C MET A 1 5.94 39.59 -9.45
N ALA A 2 5.09 38.60 -9.56
CA ALA A 2 4.88 37.60 -8.51
C ALA A 2 6.18 36.80 -8.32
N ARG A 3 6.54 36.51 -7.07
CA ARG A 3 7.74 35.72 -6.75
C ARG A 3 7.46 34.27 -7.13
N PRO A 4 8.43 33.50 -7.67
CA PRO A 4 8.23 32.10 -8.09
C PRO A 4 7.67 31.19 -6.96
N ALA A 5 7.90 31.54 -5.70
CA ALA A 5 7.32 30.85 -4.54
C ALA A 5 5.79 31.01 -4.42
N ASP A 6 5.23 32.13 -4.89
CA ASP A 6 3.79 32.37 -4.87
C ASP A 6 3.07 31.59 -5.98
N GLU A 7 3.73 31.39 -7.13
CA GLU A 7 3.21 30.55 -8.21
C GLU A 7 3.14 29.07 -7.83
N VAL A 8 4.15 28.54 -7.14
CA VAL A 8 4.16 27.15 -6.65
C VAL A 8 3.11 26.93 -5.58
N ARG A 9 2.84 27.94 -4.74
CA ARG A 9 1.81 27.88 -3.68
C ARG A 9 0.39 27.91 -4.24
N THR A 10 0.15 28.68 -5.31
CA THR A 10 -1.14 28.71 -6.02
C THR A 10 -1.41 27.44 -6.80
N LEU A 11 -0.40 26.78 -7.37
CA LEU A 11 -0.53 25.51 -8.06
C LEU A 11 -0.98 24.35 -7.13
N ARG A 12 -0.82 24.49 -5.82
CA ARG A 12 -1.23 23.50 -4.82
C ARG A 12 -2.69 23.66 -4.37
N ALA A 13 -3.16 24.89 -4.25
CA ALA A 13 -4.47 25.19 -3.68
C ALA A 13 -5.65 24.68 -4.52
N ASP A 14 -5.45 24.53 -5.85
CA ASP A 14 -6.52 24.21 -6.80
C ASP A 14 -6.52 22.75 -7.30
N ARG A 15 -5.56 21.91 -6.89
CA ARG A 15 -5.47 20.53 -7.38
C ARG A 15 -5.99 19.55 -6.36
N VAL A 16 -7.07 18.86 -6.72
CA VAL A 16 -7.60 17.73 -5.93
C VAL A 16 -6.60 16.57 -5.99
N PRO A 17 -6.18 16.00 -4.84
CA PRO A 17 -5.29 14.85 -4.83
C PRO A 17 -5.86 13.65 -5.62
N PRO A 18 -5.02 12.83 -6.26
CA PRO A 18 -5.45 11.65 -6.98
C PRO A 18 -6.30 10.72 -6.10
N HIS A 19 -7.49 10.35 -6.57
CA HIS A 19 -8.40 9.43 -5.89
C HIS A 19 -9.38 8.80 -6.87
N ASN A 20 -9.98 7.69 -6.47
CA ASN A 20 -11.09 7.06 -7.18
C ASN A 20 -12.08 6.51 -6.14
N LEU A 21 -13.11 7.32 -5.83
CA LEU A 21 -14.10 6.97 -4.81
C LEU A 21 -14.94 5.75 -5.20
N GLU A 22 -15.24 5.59 -6.48
CA GLU A 22 -15.99 4.42 -6.98
C GLU A 22 -15.21 3.12 -6.78
N ALA A 23 -13.89 3.15 -7.02
CA ALA A 23 -13.03 2.00 -6.74
C ALA A 23 -12.92 1.73 -5.23
N GLU A 24 -12.81 2.77 -4.38
CA GLU A 24 -12.80 2.60 -2.92
C GLU A 24 -14.10 1.95 -2.41
N GLU A 25 -15.25 2.43 -2.88
CA GLU A 25 -16.56 1.90 -2.53
C GLU A 25 -16.72 0.45 -3.00
N SER A 26 -16.27 0.14 -4.23
CA SER A 26 -16.30 -1.22 -4.78
C SER A 26 -15.39 -2.19 -4.05
N VAL A 27 -14.21 -1.74 -3.58
CA VAL A 27 -13.33 -2.53 -2.71
C VAL A 27 -14.04 -2.91 -1.42
N LEU A 28 -14.56 -1.92 -0.69
CA LEU A 28 -15.22 -2.15 0.59
C LEU A 28 -16.46 -3.03 0.46
N GLY A 29 -17.29 -2.79 -0.56
CA GLY A 29 -18.45 -3.62 -0.81
C GLY A 29 -18.08 -5.05 -1.17
N SER A 30 -16.99 -5.27 -1.93
CA SER A 30 -16.47 -6.62 -2.21
C SER A 30 -16.04 -7.34 -0.93
N MET A 31 -15.33 -6.63 -0.04
CA MET A 31 -14.89 -7.17 1.26
C MET A 31 -16.06 -7.53 2.17
N LEU A 32 -17.15 -6.72 2.18
CA LEU A 32 -18.36 -7.00 2.96
C LEU A 32 -19.17 -8.19 2.41
N LEU A 33 -18.98 -8.54 1.14
CA LEU A 33 -19.65 -9.65 0.47
C LEU A 33 -18.90 -10.98 0.51
N SER A 34 -17.55 -10.94 0.59
CA SER A 34 -16.72 -12.14 0.46
C SER A 34 -15.49 -12.10 1.35
N PRO A 35 -15.29 -13.12 2.22
CA PRO A 35 -14.06 -13.28 3.00
C PRO A 35 -12.79 -13.41 2.14
N ASP A 36 -12.89 -14.06 0.97
CA ASP A 36 -11.75 -14.20 0.05
C ASP A 36 -11.32 -12.83 -0.47
N ALA A 37 -12.28 -11.95 -0.78
CA ALA A 37 -11.98 -10.59 -1.18
C ALA A 37 -11.27 -9.79 -0.08
N ILE A 38 -11.53 -10.08 1.22
CA ILE A 38 -10.83 -9.44 2.33
C ILE A 38 -9.35 -9.81 2.29
N ALA A 39 -9.02 -11.09 2.14
CA ALA A 39 -7.64 -11.57 2.08
C ALA A 39 -6.89 -10.96 0.88
N ASP A 40 -7.51 -10.98 -0.31
CA ASP A 40 -6.94 -10.43 -1.54
C ASP A 40 -6.67 -8.92 -1.44
N VAL A 41 -7.62 -8.18 -0.87
CA VAL A 41 -7.49 -6.72 -0.72
C VAL A 41 -6.47 -6.36 0.37
N TYR A 42 -6.44 -7.10 1.47
CA TYR A 42 -5.49 -6.88 2.57
C TYR A 42 -4.03 -7.05 2.13
N ALA A 43 -3.76 -7.94 1.17
CA ALA A 43 -2.44 -8.08 0.57
C ALA A 43 -1.99 -6.85 -0.27
N ILE A 44 -2.94 -5.96 -0.65
CA ILE A 44 -2.66 -4.83 -1.55
C ILE A 44 -2.79 -3.49 -0.84
N LEU A 45 -3.79 -3.34 0.04
CA LEU A 45 -4.20 -2.06 0.62
C LEU A 45 -4.04 -2.01 2.13
N GLN A 46 -3.77 -0.80 2.61
CA GLN A 46 -3.83 -0.39 4.01
C GLN A 46 -4.89 0.69 4.21
N ALA A 47 -5.31 0.91 5.45
CA ALA A 47 -6.29 1.95 5.79
C ALA A 47 -5.87 3.36 5.29
N GLY A 48 -4.57 3.67 5.34
CA GLY A 48 -4.02 4.94 4.86
C GLY A 48 -4.05 5.14 3.34
N ASP A 49 -4.39 4.08 2.56
CA ASP A 49 -4.49 4.16 1.12
C ASP A 49 -5.85 4.66 0.64
N PHE A 50 -6.82 4.77 1.51
CA PHE A 50 -8.12 5.36 1.19
C PHE A 50 -8.06 6.89 1.24
N TYR A 51 -8.64 7.53 0.24
CA TYR A 51 -8.76 8.99 0.19
C TYR A 51 -9.81 9.50 1.19
N ARG A 52 -10.95 8.77 1.27
CA ARG A 52 -12.03 9.10 2.18
C ARG A 52 -11.77 8.48 3.55
N SER A 53 -11.64 9.30 4.59
CA SER A 53 -11.40 8.83 5.97
C SER A 53 -12.50 7.88 6.48
N ALA A 54 -13.74 8.05 6.04
CA ALA A 54 -14.84 7.13 6.32
C ALA A 54 -14.54 5.72 5.77
N ASN A 55 -14.04 5.61 4.54
CA ASN A 55 -13.68 4.35 3.89
C ASN A 55 -12.49 3.68 4.61
N ALA A 56 -11.49 4.46 5.01
CA ALA A 56 -10.38 3.98 5.84
C ALA A 56 -10.86 3.37 7.17
N THR A 57 -11.83 4.02 7.82
CA THR A 57 -12.41 3.54 9.09
C THR A 57 -13.19 2.23 8.88
N ILE A 58 -13.99 2.13 7.83
CA ILE A 58 -14.73 0.90 7.49
C ILE A 58 -13.75 -0.22 7.18
N PHE A 59 -12.72 0.04 6.36
CA PHE A 59 -11.67 -0.93 6.05
C PHE A 59 -11.02 -1.49 7.33
N SER A 60 -10.61 -0.60 8.25
CA SER A 60 -10.01 -1.02 9.52
C SER A 60 -10.93 -1.91 10.35
N ALA A 61 -12.23 -1.60 10.40
CA ALA A 61 -13.22 -2.40 11.11
C ALA A 61 -13.41 -3.79 10.48
N ILE A 62 -13.39 -3.88 9.13
CA ILE A 62 -13.45 -5.16 8.41
C ILE A 62 -12.22 -6.01 8.74
N ILE A 63 -11.01 -5.43 8.66
CA ILE A 63 -9.75 -6.15 8.93
C ILE A 63 -9.66 -6.59 10.38
N ASP A 64 -10.06 -5.76 11.35
CA ASP A 64 -10.09 -6.14 12.76
C ASP A 64 -10.95 -7.38 13.02
N ARG A 65 -12.12 -7.46 12.40
CA ARG A 65 -12.99 -8.64 12.52
C ARG A 65 -12.41 -9.85 11.82
N PHE A 66 -11.94 -9.68 10.60
CA PHE A 66 -11.33 -10.75 9.81
C PHE A 66 -10.14 -11.38 10.53
N SER A 67 -9.26 -10.55 11.13
CA SER A 67 -8.10 -11.04 11.90
C SER A 67 -8.47 -11.85 13.16
N LYS A 68 -9.67 -11.62 13.70
CA LYS A 68 -10.24 -12.39 14.84
C LYS A 68 -10.98 -13.64 14.41
N GLY A 69 -11.08 -13.93 13.11
CA GLY A 69 -11.88 -15.03 12.58
C GLY A 69 -13.38 -14.82 12.70
N GLU A 70 -13.82 -13.55 12.87
CA GLU A 70 -15.23 -13.20 13.02
C GLU A 70 -15.84 -12.78 11.67
N PRO A 71 -17.14 -12.99 11.45
CA PRO A 71 -17.82 -12.51 10.24
C PRO A 71 -17.67 -10.98 10.06
N ALA A 72 -17.37 -10.53 8.84
CA ALA A 72 -17.15 -9.12 8.52
C ALA A 72 -18.12 -8.62 7.44
N ASP A 73 -19.39 -8.98 7.55
CA ASP A 73 -20.48 -8.48 6.71
C ASP A 73 -20.96 -7.09 7.16
N ALA A 74 -21.84 -6.46 6.35
CA ALA A 74 -22.32 -5.11 6.61
C ALA A 74 -23.03 -4.96 7.97
N ILE A 75 -23.71 -6.00 8.46
CA ILE A 75 -24.43 -5.96 9.74
C ILE A 75 -23.43 -6.01 10.89
N THR A 76 -22.53 -6.97 10.87
CA THR A 76 -21.55 -7.18 11.95
C THR A 76 -20.54 -6.02 12.02
N VAL A 77 -20.10 -5.48 10.89
CA VAL A 77 -19.23 -4.30 10.85
C VAL A 77 -19.95 -3.06 11.38
N SER A 78 -21.25 -2.87 11.04
CA SER A 78 -22.01 -1.75 11.55
C SER A 78 -22.15 -1.76 13.08
N GLU A 79 -22.31 -2.94 13.69
CA GLU A 79 -22.38 -3.06 15.15
C GLU A 79 -21.04 -2.71 15.83
N VAL A 80 -19.90 -3.06 15.22
CA VAL A 80 -18.57 -2.63 15.71
C VAL A 80 -18.45 -1.11 15.64
N LEU A 81 -18.73 -0.53 14.48
CA LEU A 81 -18.65 0.93 14.27
C LEU A 81 -19.60 1.69 15.20
N LYS A 82 -20.77 1.12 15.51
CA LYS A 82 -21.72 1.69 16.47
C LYS A 82 -21.18 1.64 17.89
N ARG A 83 -20.64 0.51 18.32
CA ARG A 83 -20.01 0.37 19.63
C ARG A 83 -18.86 1.33 19.82
N ASP A 84 -18.07 1.56 18.75
CA ASP A 84 -16.93 2.46 18.77
C ASP A 84 -17.31 3.95 18.54
N GLY A 85 -18.61 4.24 18.40
CA GLY A 85 -19.15 5.59 18.22
C GLY A 85 -18.80 6.25 16.89
N THR A 86 -18.39 5.46 15.87
CA THR A 86 -17.93 5.96 14.57
C THR A 86 -18.94 5.76 13.44
N LEU A 87 -20.01 4.98 13.67
CA LEU A 87 -20.99 4.61 12.64
C LEU A 87 -21.58 5.83 11.91
N GLU A 88 -22.02 6.85 12.64
CA GLU A 88 -22.62 8.06 12.02
C GLU A 88 -21.59 8.85 11.19
N ARG A 89 -20.33 8.85 11.61
CA ARG A 89 -19.24 9.54 10.89
C ARG A 89 -18.89 8.88 9.56
N VAL A 90 -19.12 7.58 9.44
CA VAL A 90 -18.87 6.84 8.20
C VAL A 90 -20.06 6.83 7.26
N GLY A 91 -21.22 7.39 7.66
CA GLY A 91 -22.44 7.47 6.85
C GLY A 91 -23.57 6.54 7.29
N GLY A 92 -23.45 5.95 8.49
CA GLY A 92 -24.48 5.11 9.09
C GLY A 92 -24.67 3.76 8.40
N HIS A 93 -25.71 3.04 8.83
CA HIS A 93 -26.08 1.74 8.23
C HIS A 93 -26.37 1.83 6.73
N LEU A 94 -26.97 2.95 6.30
CA LEU A 94 -27.34 3.14 4.90
C LEU A 94 -26.11 3.11 3.99
N TYR A 95 -25.04 3.77 4.37
CA TYR A 95 -23.81 3.77 3.57
C TYR A 95 -23.20 2.37 3.43
N LEU A 96 -23.18 1.56 4.50
CA LEU A 96 -22.70 0.18 4.44
C LEU A 96 -23.58 -0.69 3.51
N SER A 97 -24.89 -0.50 3.53
CA SER A 97 -25.80 -1.18 2.61
C SER A 97 -25.58 -0.74 1.16
N ASP A 98 -25.38 0.56 0.93
CA ASP A 98 -25.09 1.12 -0.40
C ASP A 98 -23.79 0.56 -0.97
N LEU A 99 -22.75 0.36 -0.14
CA LEU A 99 -21.49 -0.25 -0.58
C LEU A 99 -21.70 -1.66 -1.14
N VAL A 100 -22.51 -2.46 -0.45
CA VAL A 100 -22.86 -3.83 -0.88
C VAL A 100 -23.67 -3.81 -2.16
N GLU A 101 -24.73 -2.97 -2.24
CA GLU A 101 -25.62 -2.91 -3.38
C GLU A 101 -24.96 -2.40 -4.65
N ARG A 102 -24.03 -1.45 -4.52
CA ARG A 102 -23.33 -0.86 -5.67
C ARG A 102 -22.15 -1.67 -6.17
N THR A 103 -21.76 -2.72 -5.47
CA THR A 103 -20.60 -3.56 -5.87
C THR A 103 -20.98 -4.45 -7.04
N PRO A 104 -20.39 -4.25 -8.24
CA PRO A 104 -20.81 -4.99 -9.42
C PRO A 104 -20.43 -6.47 -9.35
N THR A 105 -19.20 -6.75 -8.87
CA THR A 105 -18.66 -8.12 -8.85
C THR A 105 -17.59 -8.26 -7.77
N PRO A 106 -17.83 -8.99 -6.67
CA PRO A 106 -16.86 -9.18 -5.59
C PRO A 106 -15.53 -9.80 -6.04
N SER A 107 -15.54 -10.66 -7.07
CA SER A 107 -14.32 -11.27 -7.64
C SER A 107 -13.39 -10.28 -8.33
N ALA A 108 -13.83 -9.04 -8.60
CA ALA A 108 -12.98 -7.99 -9.15
C ALA A 108 -12.29 -7.14 -8.08
N ALA A 109 -12.40 -7.49 -6.80
CA ALA A 109 -11.85 -6.76 -5.66
C ALA A 109 -10.37 -6.40 -5.83
N THR A 110 -9.53 -7.33 -6.29
CA THR A 110 -8.11 -7.13 -6.59
C THR A 110 -7.89 -6.03 -7.63
N SER A 111 -8.73 -5.96 -8.67
CA SER A 111 -8.62 -4.92 -9.70
C SER A 111 -8.97 -3.54 -9.16
N TYR A 112 -10.01 -3.43 -8.35
CA TYR A 112 -10.38 -2.19 -7.69
C TYR A 112 -9.32 -1.77 -6.66
N ALA A 113 -8.78 -2.71 -5.89
CA ALA A 113 -7.70 -2.46 -4.93
C ALA A 113 -6.46 -1.87 -5.61
N ARG A 114 -6.07 -2.37 -6.78
CA ARG A 114 -4.94 -1.82 -7.55
C ARG A 114 -5.18 -0.37 -7.99
N ILE A 115 -6.41 -0.01 -8.37
CA ILE A 115 -6.76 1.38 -8.73
C ILE A 115 -6.59 2.30 -7.51
N VAL A 116 -7.06 1.86 -6.34
CA VAL A 116 -6.90 2.60 -5.08
C VAL A 116 -5.42 2.73 -4.70
N ALA A 117 -4.64 1.65 -4.79
CA ALA A 117 -3.20 1.64 -4.50
C ALA A 117 -2.41 2.61 -5.40
N GLN A 118 -2.72 2.64 -6.71
CA GLN A 118 -2.10 3.58 -7.64
C GLN A 118 -2.37 5.04 -7.26
N ALA A 119 -3.62 5.37 -6.93
CA ALA A 119 -3.98 6.71 -6.48
C ALA A 119 -3.31 7.06 -5.15
N ALA A 120 -3.21 6.11 -4.23
CA ALA A 120 -2.53 6.26 -2.95
C ALA A 120 -1.02 6.51 -3.12
N LEU A 121 -0.36 5.77 -4.02
CA LEU A 121 1.05 5.97 -4.35
C LEU A 121 1.31 7.39 -4.85
N LEU A 122 0.46 7.90 -5.75
CA LEU A 122 0.58 9.26 -6.25
C LEU A 122 0.38 10.30 -5.13
N ARG A 123 -0.53 10.08 -4.19
CA ARG A 123 -0.71 10.95 -3.01
C ARG A 123 0.53 10.94 -2.12
N ARG A 124 1.10 9.76 -1.85
CA ARG A 124 2.36 9.64 -1.08
C ARG A 124 3.50 10.41 -1.75
N LEU A 125 3.63 10.27 -3.07
CA LEU A 125 4.65 11.00 -3.83
C LEU A 125 4.45 12.53 -3.74
N ILE A 126 3.21 13.01 -3.86
CA ILE A 126 2.87 14.42 -3.71
C ILE A 126 3.23 14.92 -2.31
N ASN A 127 2.93 14.16 -1.26
CA ASN A 127 3.24 14.52 0.12
C ASN A 127 4.75 14.55 0.36
N ALA A 128 5.49 13.52 -0.09
CA ALA A 128 6.94 13.48 0.02
C ALA A 128 7.61 14.67 -0.70
N ALA A 129 7.15 14.98 -1.92
CA ALA A 129 7.63 16.15 -2.66
C ALA A 129 7.35 17.46 -1.91
N ALA A 130 6.21 17.53 -1.21
CA ALA A 130 5.87 18.67 -0.37
C ALA A 130 6.81 18.85 0.81
N ASP A 131 7.09 17.75 1.49
CA ASP A 131 7.99 17.74 2.64
C ASP A 131 9.43 18.05 2.24
N ILE A 132 9.89 17.53 1.09
CA ILE A 132 11.21 17.84 0.52
C ILE A 132 11.31 19.33 0.16
N MET A 133 10.27 19.89 -0.43
CA MET A 133 10.22 21.30 -0.73
C MET A 133 10.30 22.16 0.56
N GLU A 134 9.57 21.79 1.61
CA GLU A 134 9.61 22.48 2.90
C GLU A 134 11.00 22.38 3.53
N LEU A 135 11.63 21.19 3.48
CA LEU A 135 12.99 20.97 3.95
C LEU A 135 13.99 21.92 3.26
N GLY A 136 13.91 22.08 1.93
CA GLY A 136 14.78 23.00 1.20
C GLY A 136 14.55 24.47 1.55
N TYR A 137 13.30 24.89 1.75
CA TYR A 137 12.97 26.26 2.12
C TYR A 137 13.33 26.60 3.59
N SER A 138 13.48 25.60 4.46
CA SER A 138 13.89 25.81 5.87
C SER A 138 15.34 26.27 6.02
N GLN A 139 16.13 26.26 4.92
CA GLN A 139 17.55 26.61 4.90
C GLN A 139 18.37 25.89 6.00
N PRO A 140 18.41 24.54 5.97
CA PRO A 140 19.09 23.76 6.99
C PRO A 140 20.58 24.13 7.08
N THR A 141 21.14 24.05 8.29
CA THR A 141 22.57 24.35 8.54
C THR A 141 23.50 23.38 7.83
N ASP A 142 23.02 22.16 7.60
CA ASP A 142 23.72 21.08 6.87
C ASP A 142 22.90 20.70 5.62
N PRO A 143 23.30 21.20 4.44
CA PRO A 143 22.61 20.87 3.18
C PRO A 143 22.78 19.42 2.73
N GLU A 144 23.92 18.78 3.10
CA GLU A 144 24.17 17.37 2.72
C GLU A 144 23.23 16.45 3.50
N ALA A 145 23.11 16.64 4.82
CA ALA A 145 22.14 15.90 5.64
C ALA A 145 20.68 16.14 5.19
N ALA A 146 20.36 17.31 4.66
CA ALA A 146 19.04 17.57 4.11
C ALA A 146 18.81 16.80 2.79
N ALA A 147 19.84 16.65 1.96
CA ALA A 147 19.76 15.84 0.75
C ALA A 147 19.55 14.36 1.08
N ASP A 148 20.26 13.82 2.06
CA ASP A 148 20.07 12.43 2.54
C ASP A 148 18.64 12.20 3.07
N GLN A 149 18.09 13.17 3.80
CA GLN A 149 16.71 13.10 4.27
C GLN A 149 15.70 13.12 3.11
N ALA A 150 15.94 13.90 2.07
CA ALA A 150 15.09 13.94 0.88
C ALA A 150 15.13 12.60 0.13
N GLU A 151 16.30 12.00 -0.03
CA GLU A 151 16.47 10.67 -0.62
C GLU A 151 15.69 9.61 0.19
N GLN A 152 15.84 9.61 1.52
CA GLN A 152 15.12 8.69 2.39
C GLN A 152 13.61 8.81 2.22
N ARG A 153 13.04 10.03 2.11
CA ARG A 153 11.60 10.24 1.91
C ARG A 153 11.11 9.65 0.59
N ILE A 154 11.90 9.82 -0.49
CA ILE A 154 11.55 9.21 -1.79
C ILE A 154 11.65 7.68 -1.73
N TYR A 155 12.69 7.18 -1.08
CA TYR A 155 12.88 5.74 -0.90
C TYR A 155 11.72 5.11 -0.12
N ASP A 156 11.25 5.74 0.95
CA ASP A 156 10.12 5.27 1.76
C ASP A 156 8.80 5.23 0.95
N VAL A 157 8.60 6.17 0.00
CA VAL A 157 7.45 6.13 -0.92
C VAL A 157 7.52 4.92 -1.84
N ALA A 158 8.72 4.61 -2.37
CA ALA A 158 8.92 3.52 -3.32
C ALA A 158 8.86 2.12 -2.67
N ARG A 159 9.32 2.01 -1.41
CA ARG A 159 9.49 0.73 -0.73
C ARG A 159 8.29 0.28 0.11
N ARG A 160 7.30 1.11 0.30
CA ARG A 160 6.13 0.77 1.13
C ARG A 160 5.25 -0.36 0.57
N ASP A 161 5.52 -0.79 -0.67
CA ASP A 161 4.84 -1.93 -1.28
C ASP A 161 5.40 -3.29 -0.83
N ASP A 162 6.58 -3.31 -0.16
CA ASP A 162 7.00 -4.47 0.59
C ASP A 162 6.31 -4.46 1.98
N HIS A 163 4.99 -4.63 1.99
CA HIS A 163 4.44 -5.43 3.07
C HIS A 163 5.33 -6.67 3.13
N GLU A 164 6.06 -6.85 4.22
CA GLU A 164 6.53 -8.17 4.58
C GLU A 164 5.38 -9.11 4.24
N GLN A 165 5.43 -9.68 3.06
CA GLN A 165 4.70 -10.89 2.81
C GLN A 165 5.20 -11.76 3.94
N SER A 166 4.37 -11.94 4.94
CA SER A 166 4.47 -13.09 5.80
C SER A 166 4.25 -14.27 4.86
N ALA A 167 5.27 -14.51 4.02
CA ALA A 167 5.32 -15.68 3.18
C ALA A 167 5.26 -16.80 4.21
N GLU A 168 4.24 -17.62 4.11
CA GLU A 168 4.06 -18.76 4.98
C GLU A 168 5.42 -19.44 5.08
N LEU A 169 5.94 -19.64 6.30
CA LEU A 169 7.30 -20.16 6.49
C LEU A 169 7.55 -21.40 5.62
N GLY A 170 6.49 -22.19 5.37
CA GLY A 170 6.48 -23.31 4.44
C GLY A 170 6.89 -22.90 3.03
N PHE A 171 6.32 -21.86 2.45
CA PHE A 171 6.67 -21.39 1.10
C PHE A 171 8.12 -20.89 1.01
N LEU A 172 8.62 -20.21 2.04
CA LEU A 172 10.02 -19.77 2.09
C LEU A 172 10.98 -20.95 2.22
N VAL A 173 10.61 -21.98 2.98
CA VAL A 173 11.39 -23.21 3.12
C VAL A 173 11.40 -24.00 1.80
N ASP A 174 10.25 -24.17 1.14
CA ASP A 174 10.16 -24.87 -0.15
C ASP A 174 11.00 -24.18 -1.21
N ARG A 175 10.95 -22.85 -1.30
CA ARG A 175 11.77 -22.08 -2.23
C ARG A 175 13.25 -22.17 -1.91
N ALA A 176 13.64 -22.11 -0.64
CA ALA A 176 15.03 -22.30 -0.23
C ALA A 176 15.54 -23.72 -0.53
N MET A 177 14.69 -24.74 -0.42
CA MET A 177 15.01 -26.12 -0.80
C MET A 177 15.20 -26.25 -2.32
N GLU A 178 14.32 -25.65 -3.13
CA GLU A 178 14.46 -25.61 -4.59
C GLU A 178 15.76 -24.91 -5.03
N ASP A 179 16.10 -23.79 -4.40
CA ASP A 179 17.35 -23.05 -4.67
C ASP A 179 18.58 -23.87 -4.27
N LEU A 180 18.53 -24.63 -3.16
CA LEU A 180 19.57 -25.55 -2.69
C LEU A 180 19.75 -26.74 -3.66
N GLU A 181 18.66 -27.36 -4.08
CA GLU A 181 18.68 -28.45 -5.06
C GLU A 181 19.21 -27.97 -6.41
N ALA A 182 18.80 -26.78 -6.86
CA ALA A 182 19.33 -26.16 -8.07
C ALA A 182 20.83 -25.83 -7.97
N ALA A 183 21.31 -25.44 -6.78
CA ALA A 183 22.72 -25.20 -6.52
C ALA A 183 23.53 -26.52 -6.50
N GLN A 184 23.01 -27.58 -5.88
CA GLN A 184 23.63 -28.91 -5.87
C GLN A 184 23.72 -29.51 -7.27
N ASN A 185 22.66 -29.35 -8.08
CA ASN A 185 22.62 -29.90 -9.46
C ASN A 185 23.49 -29.12 -10.45
N ARG A 186 23.88 -27.88 -10.11
CA ARG A 186 24.80 -27.07 -10.95
C ARG A 186 26.26 -27.50 -10.87
N GLY A 187 26.61 -28.44 -9.96
CA GLY A 187 28.01 -28.86 -9.76
C GLY A 187 28.90 -27.64 -9.46
N ALA A 188 30.19 -27.79 -9.28
CA ALA A 188 31.15 -26.72 -8.98
C ALA A 188 31.25 -25.65 -10.11
N SER A 189 30.12 -25.05 -10.52
CA SER A 189 30.12 -23.89 -11.41
C SER A 189 29.83 -22.65 -10.56
N LEU A 190 30.70 -21.65 -10.74
CA LEU A 190 30.76 -20.33 -10.10
C LEU A 190 29.41 -19.84 -9.56
N ALA A 191 29.35 -19.62 -8.25
CA ALA A 191 28.26 -18.90 -7.59
C ALA A 191 28.48 -17.38 -7.77
N GLY A 192 28.27 -16.86 -8.99
CA GLY A 192 28.45 -15.44 -9.28
C GLY A 192 28.48 -15.11 -10.77
N VAL A 193 28.77 -13.85 -11.08
CA VAL A 193 29.00 -13.38 -12.46
C VAL A 193 30.44 -13.73 -12.85
N SER A 194 30.60 -14.55 -13.90
CA SER A 194 31.92 -14.89 -14.43
C SER A 194 32.70 -13.63 -14.83
N THR A 195 33.94 -13.52 -14.39
CA THR A 195 34.86 -12.42 -14.78
C THR A 195 35.32 -12.55 -16.22
N GLY A 196 35.13 -13.73 -16.84
CA GLY A 196 35.62 -14.06 -18.17
C GLY A 196 37.08 -14.54 -18.20
N PHE A 197 37.74 -14.62 -17.05
CA PHE A 197 39.07 -15.17 -16.87
C PHE A 197 38.97 -16.48 -16.08
N LEU A 198 39.12 -17.61 -16.76
CA LEU A 198 38.92 -18.96 -16.19
C LEU A 198 39.77 -19.21 -14.92
N ASP A 199 41.01 -18.71 -14.88
CA ASP A 199 41.90 -18.89 -13.76
C ASP A 199 41.49 -18.08 -12.52
N VAL A 200 40.91 -16.89 -12.73
CA VAL A 200 40.37 -16.05 -11.65
C VAL A 200 39.05 -16.62 -11.14
N ASP A 201 38.21 -17.07 -12.05
CA ASP A 201 36.92 -17.67 -11.73
C ASP A 201 37.08 -18.96 -10.92
N ASN A 202 38.09 -19.80 -11.23
CA ASN A 202 38.44 -21.00 -10.46
C ASN A 202 39.06 -20.71 -9.08
N LEU A 203 39.67 -19.54 -8.88
CA LEU A 203 40.27 -19.14 -7.61
C LEU A 203 39.24 -18.57 -6.64
N LEU A 204 38.11 -18.09 -7.15
CA LEU A 204 37.03 -17.45 -6.39
C LEU A 204 35.82 -18.36 -6.17
N SER A 205 35.85 -19.60 -6.67
CA SER A 205 34.75 -20.61 -6.53
C SER A 205 34.84 -21.40 -5.22
#